data_b3aedbad04e0b407d605473d5ca256c4
#
_entry.id   b3aedbad04e0b407d605473d5ca256c4
#
_cell.length_a   1.000
_cell.length_b   1.000
_cell.length_c   1.000
_cell.angle_alpha   90.00
_cell.angle_beta   90.00
_cell.angle_gamma   90.00
#
_symmetry.space_group_name_H-M   'P 1'
#
loop_
_entity.id
_entity.type
_entity.pdbx_description
1 polymer ?
#
loop_
_entity_poly.entity_id
_entity_poly.type
_entity_poly.pdbx_seq_one_letter_code
_entity_poly.pdbx_strand_id
1 'polypeptide(L)'
;MIVIVGTGAGGGLLARELALDGKPVTILEKGPYINSKDAFNYYDKYSQDVDLLTTTCIGGATIVSMSNMVRALDEELLEFGVDLTEAYEYVEDLVGVHQLDDSHIGKGTQAFLDAGRELGLNTLKMPKAIREADCIQCGNCAFGCPVDAKWSGKDFVDDAVEAGATLITEAEVTEVLSENGKVCGIKYVKDDKEEVLEAEKVILSAGAIGSTLILKKSGFEEAGREIFFDPFVSVGGYIKDINFNTEVQMAGLIIGENFVLSPHFSSFIRANIPDDNVTDKDILSIMVKTADECKGYVTDDGDVVKINTINDIRYLAEGAATAGFVLEKAGVDPNTIGSTVYRGAHPGGTAPIGKIVDSNLETDIENLYVCDASVLPISPGKPPILTILALSKRLADYLKKE
;
A
#
# COMPACT_ATOMS: atom_id res chain seq x y z
N MET A 1 -20.48 10.48 -17.88
CA MET A 1 -19.03 10.57 -17.64
C MET A 1 -18.71 9.91 -16.32
N ILE A 2 -17.60 9.15 -16.25
CA ILE A 2 -17.09 8.49 -15.04
C ILE A 2 -15.98 9.33 -14.44
N VAL A 3 -16.07 9.63 -13.14
CA VAL A 3 -15.03 10.35 -12.40
C VAL A 3 -14.35 9.39 -11.44
N ILE A 4 -13.01 9.33 -11.47
CA ILE A 4 -12.17 8.55 -10.57
C ILE A 4 -11.35 9.52 -9.72
N VAL A 5 -11.43 9.37 -8.40
CA VAL A 5 -10.76 10.24 -7.42
C VAL A 5 -9.58 9.51 -6.81
N GLY A 6 -8.37 9.95 -7.15
CA GLY A 6 -7.10 9.35 -6.72
C GLY A 6 -6.50 8.41 -7.76
N THR A 7 -5.18 8.32 -7.74
CA THR A 7 -4.33 7.64 -8.74
C THR A 7 -3.52 6.47 -8.18
N GLY A 8 -3.86 6.01 -6.98
CA GLY A 8 -3.23 4.85 -6.36
C GLY A 8 -3.51 3.53 -7.08
N ALA A 9 -3.27 2.40 -6.40
CA ALA A 9 -3.48 1.06 -6.97
C ALA A 9 -4.89 0.87 -7.54
N GLY A 10 -5.93 1.25 -6.79
CA GLY A 10 -7.33 1.10 -7.22
C GLY A 10 -7.67 2.02 -8.38
N GLY A 11 -7.50 3.33 -8.20
CA GLY A 11 -7.90 4.33 -9.19
C GLY A 11 -7.11 4.25 -10.49
N GLY A 12 -5.81 3.99 -10.42
CA GLY A 12 -4.96 3.87 -11.61
C GLY A 12 -5.40 2.73 -12.53
N LEU A 13 -5.56 1.51 -11.98
CA LEU A 13 -5.99 0.37 -12.78
C LEU A 13 -7.40 0.55 -13.32
N LEU A 14 -8.33 1.05 -12.48
CA LEU A 14 -9.70 1.27 -12.90
C LEU A 14 -9.79 2.27 -14.07
N ALA A 15 -9.02 3.37 -13.99
CA ALA A 15 -8.95 4.37 -15.04
C ALA A 15 -8.45 3.77 -16.36
N ARG A 16 -7.36 2.98 -16.29
CA ARG A 16 -6.80 2.26 -17.43
C ARG A 16 -7.83 1.33 -18.09
N GLU A 17 -8.44 0.47 -17.31
CA GLU A 17 -9.38 -0.54 -17.79
C GLU A 17 -10.61 0.07 -18.45
N LEU A 18 -11.15 1.15 -17.87
CA LEU A 18 -12.34 1.84 -18.41
C LEU A 18 -11.99 2.70 -19.63
N ALA A 19 -10.85 3.38 -19.64
CA ALA A 19 -10.41 4.16 -20.79
C ALA A 19 -10.12 3.29 -22.01
N LEU A 20 -9.46 2.13 -21.81
CA LEU A 20 -9.21 1.14 -22.87
C LEU A 20 -10.52 0.54 -23.42
N ASP A 21 -11.59 0.48 -22.63
CA ASP A 21 -12.93 0.09 -23.06
C ASP A 21 -13.69 1.23 -23.78
N GLY A 22 -13.07 2.40 -23.91
CA GLY A 22 -13.66 3.56 -24.57
C GLY A 22 -14.68 4.35 -23.74
N LYS A 23 -14.75 4.10 -22.44
CA LYS A 23 -15.61 4.88 -21.53
C LYS A 23 -15.00 6.27 -21.31
N PRO A 24 -15.81 7.35 -21.21
CA PRO A 24 -15.31 8.69 -20.92
C PRO A 24 -14.90 8.80 -19.44
N VAL A 25 -13.60 8.79 -19.16
CA VAL A 25 -13.01 8.82 -17.81
C VAL A 25 -12.33 10.16 -17.56
N THR A 26 -12.62 10.76 -16.39
CA THR A 26 -11.85 11.87 -15.82
C THR A 26 -11.26 11.44 -14.48
N ILE A 27 -9.95 11.64 -14.32
CA ILE A 27 -9.18 11.28 -13.12
C ILE A 27 -8.82 12.58 -12.40
N LEU A 28 -9.13 12.70 -11.12
CA LEU A 28 -8.66 13.81 -10.27
C LEU A 28 -7.64 13.27 -9.26
N GLU A 29 -6.49 13.93 -9.20
CA GLU A 29 -5.43 13.66 -8.25
C GLU A 29 -5.13 14.92 -7.42
N LYS A 30 -5.12 14.77 -6.08
CA LYS A 30 -4.82 15.88 -5.17
C LYS A 30 -3.39 16.36 -5.31
N GLY A 31 -2.45 15.43 -5.50
CA GLY A 31 -1.03 15.72 -5.63
C GLY A 31 -0.59 16.07 -7.05
N PRO A 32 0.66 16.50 -7.21
CA PRO A 32 1.24 16.80 -8.52
C PRO A 32 1.62 15.53 -9.29
N TYR A 33 1.83 15.71 -10.60
CA TYR A 33 2.51 14.73 -11.44
C TYR A 33 4.02 14.87 -11.27
N ILE A 34 4.69 13.82 -10.79
CA ILE A 34 6.12 13.85 -10.43
C ILE A 34 6.92 12.75 -11.15
N ASN A 35 8.25 12.89 -11.16
CA ASN A 35 9.14 11.77 -11.46
C ASN A 35 9.24 10.84 -10.24
N SER A 36 9.28 9.54 -10.47
CA SER A 36 9.30 8.54 -9.38
C SER A 36 10.46 8.75 -8.40
N LYS A 37 11.63 9.15 -8.88
CA LYS A 37 12.83 9.43 -8.05
C LYS A 37 12.63 10.54 -7.01
N ASP A 38 11.64 11.41 -7.21
CA ASP A 38 11.37 12.57 -6.35
C ASP A 38 10.29 12.25 -5.29
N ALA A 39 9.73 11.02 -5.30
CA ALA A 39 8.58 10.62 -4.50
C ALA A 39 8.80 10.75 -2.98
N PHE A 40 10.05 10.65 -2.51
CA PHE A 40 10.39 10.85 -1.09
C PHE A 40 9.93 12.21 -0.54
N ASN A 41 9.89 13.25 -1.37
CA ASN A 41 9.49 14.59 -0.97
C ASN A 41 7.98 14.74 -0.77
N TYR A 42 7.20 13.71 -1.15
CA TYR A 42 5.73 13.74 -1.15
C TYR A 42 5.11 12.78 -0.13
N TYR A 43 5.92 12.27 0.81
CA TYR A 43 5.37 11.58 1.97
C TYR A 43 4.49 12.52 2.79
N ASP A 44 3.32 12.04 3.13
CA ASP A 44 2.37 12.76 3.96
C ASP A 44 2.91 12.90 5.40
N LYS A 45 2.54 13.99 6.05
CA LYS A 45 2.87 14.24 7.46
C LYS A 45 1.58 14.27 8.24
N TYR A 46 1.45 13.36 9.17
CA TYR A 46 0.35 13.31 10.11
C TYR A 46 0.78 13.93 11.44
N SER A 47 -0.16 14.54 12.16
CA SER A 47 0.10 15.21 13.44
C SER A 47 0.26 14.25 14.63
N GLN A 48 0.35 12.93 14.38
CA GLN A 48 0.20 11.89 15.37
C GLN A 48 1.47 11.16 15.77
N ASP A 49 1.35 10.38 16.87
CA ASP A 49 2.43 9.55 17.44
C ASP A 49 2.85 8.37 16.55
N VAL A 50 2.18 8.13 15.41
CA VAL A 50 2.47 7.03 14.49
C VAL A 50 2.71 7.55 13.07
N ASP A 51 3.90 7.34 12.54
CA ASP A 51 4.21 7.59 11.14
C ASP A 51 3.43 6.62 10.24
N LEU A 52 2.60 7.14 9.34
CA LEU A 52 1.97 6.38 8.28
C LEU A 52 2.71 6.60 6.94
N LEU A 53 3.00 5.51 6.24
CA LEU A 53 3.75 5.56 4.99
C LEU A 53 2.81 5.77 3.79
N THR A 54 2.24 6.97 3.67
CA THR A 54 1.41 7.39 2.53
C THR A 54 2.03 8.55 1.77
N THR A 55 1.61 8.77 0.53
CA THR A 55 2.10 9.88 -0.30
C THR A 55 0.95 10.52 -1.06
N THR A 56 1.02 11.85 -1.23
CA THR A 56 0.09 12.63 -2.04
C THR A 56 0.78 13.11 -3.32
N CYS A 57 0.72 12.28 -4.35
CA CYS A 57 1.22 12.53 -5.72
C CYS A 57 0.67 11.48 -6.68
N ILE A 58 0.92 11.65 -7.98
CA ILE A 58 0.56 10.65 -8.98
C ILE A 58 1.04 9.24 -8.60
N GLY A 59 0.16 8.25 -8.72
CA GLY A 59 0.42 6.88 -8.29
C GLY A 59 0.19 6.61 -6.81
N GLY A 60 -0.04 7.64 -5.98
CA GLY A 60 -0.25 7.50 -4.53
C GLY A 60 0.87 6.69 -3.87
N ALA A 61 0.59 6.03 -2.75
CA ALA A 61 1.59 5.24 -1.99
C ALA A 61 2.27 4.10 -2.77
N THR A 62 1.77 3.71 -3.96
CA THR A 62 2.43 2.70 -4.80
C THR A 62 3.80 3.16 -5.28
N ILE A 63 4.01 4.47 -5.47
CA ILE A 63 5.27 5.02 -5.99
C ILE A 63 6.44 4.85 -5.00
N VAL A 64 6.14 4.77 -3.70
CA VAL A 64 7.11 4.50 -2.62
C VAL A 64 7.02 3.07 -2.08
N SER A 65 6.14 2.23 -2.61
CA SER A 65 6.01 0.83 -2.22
C SER A 65 7.27 0.03 -2.58
N MET A 66 7.45 -1.12 -1.95
CA MET A 66 8.51 -2.07 -2.34
C MET A 66 8.10 -2.94 -3.52
N SER A 67 6.95 -2.67 -4.14
CA SER A 67 6.36 -3.49 -5.22
C SER A 67 6.19 -4.97 -4.85
N ASN A 68 5.83 -5.22 -3.59
CA ASN A 68 5.51 -6.55 -3.11
C ASN A 68 4.10 -6.93 -3.56
N MET A 69 3.95 -8.09 -4.20
CA MET A 69 2.72 -8.55 -4.83
C MET A 69 2.30 -9.90 -4.22
N VAL A 70 1.63 -9.84 -3.08
CA VAL A 70 1.17 -11.01 -2.33
C VAL A 70 -0.36 -10.99 -2.29
N ARG A 71 -1.00 -12.11 -2.59
CA ARG A 71 -2.45 -12.27 -2.40
C ARG A 71 -2.78 -12.22 -0.92
N ALA A 72 -3.83 -11.51 -0.56
CA ALA A 72 -4.30 -11.37 0.81
C ALA A 72 -5.82 -11.30 0.86
N LEU A 73 -6.39 -11.82 1.96
CA LEU A 73 -7.83 -11.78 2.27
C LEU A 73 -8.72 -12.54 1.27
N ASP A 74 -8.21 -13.59 0.62
CA ASP A 74 -8.98 -14.34 -0.38
C ASP A 74 -10.19 -15.03 0.25
N GLU A 75 -10.00 -15.68 1.40
CA GLU A 75 -11.06 -16.39 2.13
C GLU A 75 -12.05 -15.39 2.74
N GLU A 76 -11.56 -14.33 3.36
CA GLU A 76 -12.36 -13.31 4.01
C GLU A 76 -13.24 -12.53 3.02
N LEU A 77 -12.72 -12.22 1.83
CA LEU A 77 -13.49 -11.55 0.78
C LEU A 77 -14.55 -12.46 0.17
N LEU A 78 -14.30 -13.78 0.07
CA LEU A 78 -15.30 -14.76 -0.35
C LEU A 78 -16.51 -14.81 0.58
N GLU A 79 -16.35 -14.56 1.89
CA GLU A 79 -17.48 -14.49 2.84
C GLU A 79 -18.46 -13.37 2.49
N PHE A 80 -18.00 -12.32 1.83
CA PHE A 80 -18.81 -11.22 1.30
C PHE A 80 -19.27 -11.42 -0.15
N GLY A 81 -19.02 -12.61 -0.75
CA GLY A 81 -19.35 -12.90 -2.14
C GLY A 81 -18.40 -12.25 -3.16
N VAL A 82 -17.20 -11.85 -2.73
CA VAL A 82 -16.17 -11.27 -3.59
C VAL A 82 -15.13 -12.31 -3.93
N ASP A 83 -15.27 -12.95 -5.08
CA ASP A 83 -14.27 -13.86 -5.66
C ASP A 83 -13.29 -13.04 -6.52
N LEU A 84 -12.00 -13.13 -6.20
CA LEU A 84 -10.92 -12.44 -6.89
C LEU A 84 -10.03 -13.36 -7.73
N THR A 85 -10.34 -14.64 -7.85
CA THR A 85 -9.47 -15.65 -8.50
C THR A 85 -9.02 -15.21 -9.89
N GLU A 86 -9.99 -14.93 -10.80
CA GLU A 86 -9.67 -14.49 -12.17
C GLU A 86 -9.02 -13.11 -12.21
N ALA A 87 -9.43 -12.21 -11.32
CA ALA A 87 -8.86 -10.87 -11.24
C ALA A 87 -7.40 -10.90 -10.78
N TYR A 88 -7.04 -11.76 -9.84
CA TYR A 88 -5.65 -11.96 -9.43
C TYR A 88 -4.78 -12.46 -10.58
N GLU A 89 -5.21 -13.50 -11.30
CA GLU A 89 -4.48 -14.04 -12.45
C GLU A 89 -4.22 -12.93 -13.49
N TYR A 90 -5.24 -12.14 -13.79
CA TYR A 90 -5.13 -11.02 -14.73
C TYR A 90 -4.13 -9.96 -14.27
N VAL A 91 -4.23 -9.50 -13.02
CA VAL A 91 -3.35 -8.41 -12.55
C VAL A 91 -1.93 -8.88 -12.30
N GLU A 92 -1.72 -10.14 -11.89
CA GLU A 92 -0.38 -10.73 -11.76
C GLU A 92 0.36 -10.76 -13.11
N ASP A 93 -0.33 -11.18 -14.18
CA ASP A 93 0.22 -11.16 -15.53
C ASP A 93 0.46 -9.71 -16.00
N LEU A 94 -0.51 -8.83 -15.81
CA LEU A 94 -0.46 -7.44 -16.26
C LEU A 94 0.73 -6.66 -15.69
N VAL A 95 1.03 -6.82 -14.38
CA VAL A 95 2.15 -6.12 -13.73
C VAL A 95 3.44 -6.95 -13.71
N GLY A 96 3.39 -8.17 -14.23
CA GLY A 96 4.54 -9.08 -14.31
C GLY A 96 5.01 -9.57 -12.94
N VAL A 97 4.10 -10.10 -12.12
CA VAL A 97 4.45 -10.63 -10.79
C VAL A 97 5.34 -11.86 -10.93
N HIS A 98 6.50 -11.84 -10.28
CA HIS A 98 7.42 -12.97 -10.25
C HIS A 98 8.31 -12.95 -9.01
N GLN A 99 9.00 -14.05 -8.75
CA GLN A 99 10.11 -14.10 -7.78
C GLN A 99 11.39 -13.66 -8.49
N LEU A 100 12.15 -12.77 -7.88
CA LEU A 100 13.41 -12.27 -8.46
C LEU A 100 14.40 -13.40 -8.73
N ASP A 101 15.16 -13.29 -9.81
CA ASP A 101 16.30 -14.15 -10.10
C ASP A 101 17.36 -14.05 -8.99
N ASP A 102 18.19 -15.09 -8.86
CA ASP A 102 19.24 -15.13 -7.83
C ASP A 102 20.26 -13.99 -7.96
N SER A 103 20.45 -13.46 -9.18
CA SER A 103 21.28 -12.29 -9.46
C SER A 103 20.80 -10.99 -8.82
N HIS A 104 19.52 -10.92 -8.45
CA HIS A 104 18.87 -9.79 -7.78
C HIS A 104 18.65 -10.04 -6.28
N ILE A 105 19.10 -11.19 -5.77
CA ILE A 105 19.12 -11.50 -4.34
C ILE A 105 20.50 -11.18 -3.79
N GLY A 106 20.61 -10.11 -3.01
CA GLY A 106 21.87 -9.72 -2.40
C GLY A 106 22.21 -10.56 -1.17
N LYS A 107 23.39 -10.32 -0.60
CA LYS A 107 23.96 -11.12 0.52
C LYS A 107 23.08 -11.08 1.77
N GLY A 108 22.52 -9.91 2.11
CA GLY A 108 21.68 -9.75 3.29
C GLY A 108 20.35 -10.48 3.14
N THR A 109 19.72 -10.36 1.98
CA THR A 109 18.51 -11.11 1.65
C THR A 109 18.77 -12.61 1.62
N GLN A 110 19.89 -13.06 1.04
CA GLN A 110 20.26 -14.48 1.03
C GLN A 110 20.48 -15.01 2.44
N ALA A 111 21.20 -14.28 3.28
CA ALA A 111 21.43 -14.66 4.67
C ALA A 111 20.11 -14.80 5.46
N PHE A 112 19.15 -13.90 5.23
CA PHE A 112 17.81 -13.99 5.79
C PHE A 112 17.06 -15.25 5.33
N LEU A 113 17.07 -15.55 4.01
CA LEU A 113 16.41 -16.72 3.45
C LEU A 113 16.99 -18.02 3.97
N ASP A 114 18.32 -18.13 4.06
CA ASP A 114 19.01 -19.32 4.54
C ASP A 114 18.76 -19.53 6.04
N ALA A 115 18.87 -18.47 6.84
CA ALA A 115 18.56 -18.51 8.26
C ALA A 115 17.12 -18.95 8.54
N GLY A 116 16.15 -18.42 7.80
CA GLY A 116 14.74 -18.80 7.93
C GLY A 116 14.51 -20.29 7.61
N ARG A 117 15.11 -20.81 6.53
CA ARG A 117 15.04 -22.22 6.16
C ARG A 117 15.70 -23.13 7.18
N GLU A 118 16.88 -22.77 7.67
CA GLU A 118 17.60 -23.54 8.70
C GLU A 118 16.85 -23.59 10.04
N LEU A 119 16.07 -22.56 10.35
CA LEU A 119 15.18 -22.53 11.51
C LEU A 119 13.84 -23.26 11.28
N GLY A 120 13.61 -23.81 10.07
CA GLY A 120 12.38 -24.51 9.72
C GLY A 120 11.16 -23.60 9.55
N LEU A 121 11.38 -22.28 9.32
CA LEU A 121 10.31 -21.32 9.10
C LEU A 121 9.79 -21.37 7.66
N ASN A 122 8.52 -21.01 7.45
CA ASN A 122 7.92 -20.90 6.11
C ASN A 122 8.54 -19.73 5.35
N THR A 123 9.60 -20.01 4.60
CA THR A 123 10.50 -19.02 3.98
C THR A 123 10.48 -19.11 2.47
N LEU A 124 10.21 -17.99 1.81
CA LEU A 124 10.16 -17.88 0.35
C LEU A 124 10.73 -16.55 -0.14
N LYS A 125 11.03 -16.46 -1.45
CA LYS A 125 11.29 -15.18 -2.09
C LYS A 125 9.98 -14.39 -2.18
N MET A 126 10.03 -13.09 -1.92
CA MET A 126 8.87 -12.21 -2.05
C MET A 126 8.46 -12.06 -3.52
N PRO A 127 7.22 -12.34 -3.91
CA PRO A 127 6.72 -12.00 -5.24
C PRO A 127 6.73 -10.48 -5.45
N LYS A 128 7.22 -10.02 -6.61
CA LYS A 128 7.41 -8.60 -6.91
C LYS A 128 7.00 -8.27 -8.34
N ALA A 129 6.68 -7.00 -8.57
CA ALA A 129 6.51 -6.41 -9.90
C ALA A 129 7.66 -5.43 -10.18
N ILE A 130 8.82 -5.97 -10.56
CA ILE A 130 10.05 -5.24 -10.87
C ILE A 130 10.60 -5.76 -12.19
N ARG A 131 10.88 -4.86 -13.14
CA ARG A 131 11.60 -5.19 -14.36
C ARG A 131 13.09 -5.35 -14.03
N GLU A 132 13.56 -6.58 -13.88
CA GLU A 132 14.93 -6.88 -13.43
C GLU A 132 15.98 -6.34 -14.38
N ALA A 133 15.71 -6.36 -15.71
CA ALA A 133 16.63 -5.82 -16.72
C ALA A 133 16.92 -4.32 -16.53
N ASP A 134 16.01 -3.58 -15.91
CA ASP A 134 16.14 -2.14 -15.67
C ASP A 134 16.59 -1.84 -14.23
N CYS A 135 16.50 -2.82 -13.31
CA CYS A 135 16.77 -2.63 -11.89
C CYS A 135 18.27 -2.55 -11.59
N ILE A 136 18.72 -1.42 -11.07
CA ILE A 136 20.12 -1.18 -10.69
C ILE A 136 20.47 -1.59 -9.26
N GLN A 137 19.57 -2.25 -8.55
CA GLN A 137 19.78 -2.77 -7.18
C GLN A 137 20.32 -1.69 -6.21
N CYS A 138 19.70 -0.50 -6.20
CA CYS A 138 20.21 0.65 -5.45
C CYS A 138 19.67 0.77 -4.00
N GLY A 139 18.77 -0.11 -3.56
CA GLY A 139 18.15 -0.04 -2.23
C GLY A 139 17.06 1.03 -2.06
N ASN A 140 16.81 1.89 -3.05
CA ASN A 140 15.96 3.08 -2.93
C ASN A 140 14.47 2.84 -3.19
N CYS A 141 13.97 1.62 -3.11
CA CYS A 141 12.56 1.31 -3.44
C CYS A 141 11.55 2.17 -2.67
N ALA A 142 11.80 2.46 -1.38
CA ALA A 142 10.93 3.29 -0.54
C ALA A 142 11.07 4.80 -0.79
N PHE A 143 12.10 5.23 -1.50
CA PHE A 143 12.36 6.65 -1.77
C PHE A 143 11.86 7.08 -3.16
N GLY A 144 11.34 6.13 -3.93
CA GLY A 144 11.02 6.26 -5.34
C GLY A 144 12.10 5.66 -6.23
N CYS A 145 11.69 4.96 -7.28
CA CYS A 145 12.63 4.27 -8.17
C CYS A 145 13.30 5.26 -9.14
N PRO A 146 14.64 5.44 -9.11
CA PRO A 146 15.30 6.42 -9.97
C PRO A 146 15.34 6.05 -11.46
N VAL A 147 15.01 4.81 -11.78
CA VAL A 147 15.03 4.24 -13.14
C VAL A 147 13.68 3.65 -13.55
N ASP A 148 12.62 3.90 -12.77
CA ASP A 148 11.26 3.40 -13.01
C ASP A 148 11.17 1.88 -13.25
N ALA A 149 12.14 1.09 -12.75
CA ALA A 149 12.14 -0.37 -12.91
C ALA A 149 11.03 -1.06 -12.11
N LYS A 150 10.55 -0.40 -11.06
CA LYS A 150 9.51 -0.89 -10.16
C LYS A 150 8.15 -0.38 -10.63
N TRP A 151 7.17 -1.28 -10.74
CA TRP A 151 5.79 -0.89 -11.05
C TRP A 151 5.21 0.06 -10.00
N SER A 152 4.36 0.99 -10.45
CA SER A 152 3.54 1.86 -9.62
C SER A 152 2.21 2.20 -10.31
N GLY A 153 1.23 2.74 -9.56
CA GLY A 153 -0.04 3.18 -10.12
C GLY A 153 0.08 4.28 -11.18
N LYS A 154 1.23 5.00 -11.20
CA LYS A 154 1.54 5.98 -12.23
C LYS A 154 1.57 5.35 -13.62
N ASP A 155 2.11 4.13 -13.77
CA ASP A 155 2.17 3.43 -15.06
C ASP A 155 0.76 3.25 -15.65
N PHE A 156 -0.22 2.91 -14.82
CA PHE A 156 -1.61 2.73 -15.24
C PHE A 156 -2.33 4.06 -15.57
N VAL A 157 -1.98 5.13 -14.85
CA VAL A 157 -2.51 6.46 -15.15
C VAL A 157 -1.98 6.95 -16.50
N ASP A 158 -0.71 6.72 -16.80
CA ASP A 158 -0.10 7.06 -18.09
C ASP A 158 -0.79 6.28 -19.23
N ASP A 159 -1.03 4.97 -19.05
CA ASP A 159 -1.80 4.15 -19.99
C ASP A 159 -3.24 4.67 -20.18
N ALA A 160 -3.91 5.08 -19.09
CA ALA A 160 -5.27 5.61 -19.15
C ALA A 160 -5.33 6.92 -19.96
N VAL A 161 -4.37 7.81 -19.74
CA VAL A 161 -4.27 9.09 -20.47
C VAL A 161 -3.97 8.84 -21.95
N GLU A 162 -3.09 7.90 -22.28
CA GLU A 162 -2.83 7.48 -23.65
C GLU A 162 -4.08 6.90 -24.33
N ALA A 163 -4.91 6.19 -23.56
CA ALA A 163 -6.20 5.67 -24.02
C ALA A 163 -7.33 6.74 -24.08
N GLY A 164 -7.05 7.99 -23.74
CA GLY A 164 -7.97 9.12 -23.87
C GLY A 164 -8.66 9.59 -22.59
N ALA A 165 -8.26 9.10 -21.42
CA ALA A 165 -8.73 9.64 -20.15
C ALA A 165 -8.21 11.06 -19.92
N THR A 166 -9.02 11.91 -19.27
CA THR A 166 -8.61 13.24 -18.82
C THR A 166 -8.00 13.15 -17.41
N LEU A 167 -6.79 13.65 -17.21
CA LEU A 167 -6.14 13.74 -15.90
C LEU A 167 -6.11 15.21 -15.43
N ILE A 168 -6.60 15.44 -14.21
CA ILE A 168 -6.55 16.73 -13.52
C ILE A 168 -5.76 16.53 -12.21
N THR A 169 -4.54 17.04 -12.17
CA THR A 169 -3.67 17.02 -10.98
C THR A 169 -3.84 18.31 -10.15
N GLU A 170 -3.35 18.27 -8.90
CA GLU A 170 -3.46 19.38 -7.94
C GLU A 170 -4.92 19.81 -7.76
N ALA A 171 -5.83 18.79 -7.76
CA ALA A 171 -7.27 18.93 -7.66
C ALA A 171 -7.79 18.08 -6.49
N GLU A 172 -8.07 18.72 -5.38
CA GLU A 172 -8.56 18.06 -4.17
C GLU A 172 -10.09 17.94 -4.20
N VAL A 173 -10.57 16.70 -4.40
CA VAL A 173 -12.02 16.42 -4.28
C VAL A 173 -12.39 16.46 -2.80
N THR A 174 -13.44 17.23 -2.51
CA THR A 174 -13.88 17.49 -1.12
C THR A 174 -15.21 16.83 -0.80
N GLU A 175 -16.10 16.64 -1.78
CA GLU A 175 -17.46 16.15 -1.57
C GLU A 175 -17.99 15.48 -2.85
N VAL A 176 -18.79 14.42 -2.71
CA VAL A 176 -19.60 13.87 -3.79
C VAL A 176 -21.00 14.46 -3.71
N LEU A 177 -21.49 14.97 -4.82
CA LEU A 177 -22.84 15.54 -4.95
C LEU A 177 -23.82 14.44 -5.37
N SER A 178 -24.97 14.38 -4.68
CA SER A 178 -26.04 13.45 -5.03
C SER A 178 -27.41 14.12 -4.99
N GLU A 179 -28.29 13.68 -5.88
CA GLU A 179 -29.70 14.09 -5.90
C GLU A 179 -30.56 12.82 -5.92
N ASN A 180 -31.61 12.81 -5.08
CA ASN A 180 -32.52 11.65 -4.94
C ASN A 180 -31.84 10.30 -4.73
N GLY A 181 -30.72 10.29 -3.99
CA GLY A 181 -29.96 9.07 -3.69
C GLY A 181 -29.06 8.58 -4.83
N LYS A 182 -28.78 9.40 -5.82
CA LYS A 182 -27.93 9.09 -6.97
C LYS A 182 -26.87 10.17 -7.18
N VAL A 183 -25.67 9.77 -7.56
CA VAL A 183 -24.56 10.67 -7.91
C VAL A 183 -24.98 11.62 -9.05
N CYS A 184 -24.64 12.92 -8.90
CA CYS A 184 -24.78 13.92 -9.95
C CYS A 184 -23.47 14.70 -10.21
N GLY A 185 -22.43 14.58 -9.35
CA GLY A 185 -21.16 15.25 -9.54
C GLY A 185 -20.25 15.20 -8.33
N ILE A 186 -19.21 16.00 -8.38
CA ILE A 186 -18.24 16.21 -7.29
C ILE A 186 -17.96 17.69 -7.10
N LYS A 187 -17.56 18.08 -5.89
CA LYS A 187 -16.86 19.33 -5.61
C LYS A 187 -15.38 19.06 -5.46
N TYR A 188 -14.55 19.93 -5.99
CA TYR A 188 -13.10 19.87 -5.82
C TYR A 188 -12.50 21.27 -5.72
N VAL A 189 -11.32 21.37 -5.13
CA VAL A 189 -10.55 22.62 -5.03
C VAL A 189 -9.32 22.51 -5.93
N LYS A 190 -9.14 23.50 -6.78
CA LYS A 190 -7.94 23.69 -7.62
C LYS A 190 -7.58 25.18 -7.69
N ASP A 191 -6.29 25.51 -7.53
CA ASP A 191 -5.82 26.89 -7.51
C ASP A 191 -6.59 27.81 -6.52
N ASP A 192 -6.86 27.27 -5.30
CA ASP A 192 -7.67 27.91 -4.25
C ASP A 192 -9.11 28.25 -4.65
N LYS A 193 -9.65 27.63 -5.68
CA LYS A 193 -11.02 27.81 -6.13
C LYS A 193 -11.81 26.52 -6.01
N GLU A 194 -13.00 26.62 -5.45
CA GLU A 194 -13.97 25.53 -5.47
C GLU A 194 -14.62 25.47 -6.86
N GLU A 195 -14.63 24.26 -7.42
CA GLU A 195 -15.23 23.94 -8.71
C GLU A 195 -16.16 22.74 -8.57
N VAL A 196 -17.11 22.63 -9.48
CA VAL A 196 -18.05 21.49 -9.58
C VAL A 196 -17.85 20.80 -10.91
N LEU A 197 -17.79 19.47 -10.88
CA LEU A 197 -17.73 18.62 -12.06
C LEU A 197 -18.91 17.67 -12.05
N GLU A 198 -19.77 17.74 -13.07
CA GLU A 198 -20.89 16.79 -13.24
C GLU A 198 -20.35 15.38 -13.53
N ALA A 199 -20.96 14.38 -12.93
CA ALA A 199 -20.60 12.97 -13.11
C ALA A 199 -21.83 12.08 -13.04
N GLU A 200 -21.84 11.01 -13.83
CA GLU A 200 -22.86 9.96 -13.78
C GLU A 200 -22.46 8.86 -12.80
N LYS A 201 -21.15 8.63 -12.66
CA LYS A 201 -20.55 7.68 -11.72
C LYS A 201 -19.31 8.31 -11.09
N VAL A 202 -19.12 8.07 -9.80
CA VAL A 202 -17.92 8.49 -9.05
C VAL A 202 -17.31 7.27 -8.34
N ILE A 203 -16.01 7.09 -8.51
CA ILE A 203 -15.26 6.06 -7.81
C ILE A 203 -14.21 6.75 -6.92
N LEU A 204 -14.34 6.57 -5.61
CA LEU A 204 -13.36 7.06 -4.64
C LEU A 204 -12.20 6.05 -4.53
N SER A 205 -10.99 6.52 -4.79
CA SER A 205 -9.73 5.76 -4.69
C SER A 205 -8.62 6.64 -4.08
N ALA A 206 -9.03 7.56 -3.19
CA ALA A 206 -8.13 8.54 -2.55
C ALA A 206 -7.38 7.97 -1.33
N GLY A 207 -7.40 6.65 -1.16
CA GLY A 207 -6.82 5.94 -0.01
C GLY A 207 -7.68 6.03 1.24
N ALA A 208 -7.34 5.24 2.27
CA ALA A 208 -8.20 5.06 3.44
C ALA A 208 -8.58 6.37 4.14
N ILE A 209 -7.69 7.35 4.20
CA ILE A 209 -7.96 8.63 4.85
C ILE A 209 -8.71 9.58 3.91
N GLY A 210 -8.21 9.76 2.69
CA GLY A 210 -8.82 10.68 1.72
C GLY A 210 -10.25 10.28 1.34
N SER A 211 -10.48 8.99 1.01
CA SER A 211 -11.82 8.49 0.69
C SER A 211 -12.78 8.63 1.88
N THR A 212 -12.29 8.42 3.11
CA THR A 212 -13.09 8.63 4.32
C THR A 212 -13.54 10.07 4.49
N LEU A 213 -12.64 11.04 4.31
CA LEU A 213 -12.99 12.45 4.45
C LEU A 213 -14.04 12.89 3.43
N ILE A 214 -13.92 12.41 2.19
CA ILE A 214 -14.89 12.68 1.14
C ILE A 214 -16.23 12.03 1.49
N LEU A 215 -16.24 10.75 1.92
CA LEU A 215 -17.45 10.03 2.33
C LEU A 215 -18.18 10.73 3.48
N LYS A 216 -17.46 11.15 4.53
CA LYS A 216 -18.05 11.89 5.65
C LYS A 216 -18.74 13.16 5.21
N LYS A 217 -18.12 13.97 4.36
CA LYS A 217 -18.71 15.20 3.80
C LYS A 217 -19.89 14.91 2.87
N SER A 218 -19.92 13.71 2.29
CA SER A 218 -21.02 13.24 1.40
C SER A 218 -22.15 12.53 2.17
N GLY A 219 -22.14 12.56 3.53
CA GLY A 219 -23.22 12.07 4.38
C GLY A 219 -22.99 10.69 5.01
N PHE A 220 -21.82 10.05 4.81
CA PHE A 220 -21.49 8.75 5.43
C PHE A 220 -20.78 8.94 6.77
N GLU A 221 -21.52 9.25 7.83
CA GLU A 221 -20.98 9.49 9.18
C GLU A 221 -20.28 8.25 9.79
N GLU A 222 -20.62 7.05 9.32
CA GLU A 222 -20.03 5.79 9.78
C GLU A 222 -18.64 5.52 9.14
N ALA A 223 -18.30 6.18 8.03
CA ALA A 223 -17.00 6.05 7.40
C ALA A 223 -15.87 6.52 8.33
N GLY A 224 -14.82 5.72 8.45
CA GLY A 224 -13.67 6.02 9.29
C GLY A 224 -13.89 5.81 10.79
N ARG A 225 -14.97 5.16 11.24
CA ARG A 225 -15.16 4.75 12.64
C ARG A 225 -14.31 3.56 13.03
N GLU A 226 -13.73 2.89 12.05
CA GLU A 226 -12.74 1.82 12.21
C GLU A 226 -11.57 2.12 11.28
N ILE A 227 -10.36 1.69 11.68
CA ILE A 227 -9.16 1.74 10.85
C ILE A 227 -8.15 0.70 11.32
N PHE A 228 -7.49 0.07 10.37
CA PHE A 228 -6.25 -0.68 10.57
C PHE A 228 -5.09 -0.01 9.82
N PHE A 229 -3.85 -0.38 10.11
CA PHE A 229 -2.70 0.08 9.34
C PHE A 229 -1.49 -0.86 9.32
N ASP A 230 -1.68 -2.14 9.57
CA ASP A 230 -0.61 -3.14 9.51
C ASP A 230 0.65 -2.66 10.26
N PRO A 231 0.64 -2.64 11.60
CA PRO A 231 1.75 -2.10 12.37
C PRO A 231 3.03 -2.90 12.16
N PHE A 232 4.15 -2.17 12.20
CA PHE A 232 5.46 -2.79 12.06
C PHE A 232 6.52 -2.14 12.93
N VAL A 233 7.55 -2.94 13.24
CA VAL A 233 8.85 -2.49 13.72
C VAL A 233 9.93 -3.07 12.82
N SER A 234 11.09 -2.43 12.74
CA SER A 234 12.28 -3.07 12.19
C SER A 234 13.16 -3.55 13.32
N VAL A 235 13.57 -4.83 13.29
CA VAL A 235 14.56 -5.42 14.17
C VAL A 235 15.84 -5.63 13.39
N GLY A 236 17.00 -5.29 13.94
CA GLY A 236 18.26 -5.43 13.20
C GLY A 236 19.47 -5.19 14.06
N GLY A 237 20.67 -5.38 13.49
CA GLY A 237 21.93 -5.22 14.18
C GLY A 237 23.12 -5.23 13.22
N TYR A 238 24.31 -5.29 13.82
CA TYR A 238 25.59 -5.24 13.12
C TYR A 238 25.98 -6.58 12.51
N ILE A 239 26.38 -6.54 11.26
CA ILE A 239 27.07 -7.59 10.54
C ILE A 239 28.01 -6.97 9.51
N LYS A 240 29.31 -7.15 9.68
CA LYS A 240 30.33 -6.44 8.90
C LYS A 240 30.20 -6.66 7.39
N ASP A 241 30.23 -5.55 6.63
CA ASP A 241 30.30 -5.52 5.17
C ASP A 241 29.17 -6.33 4.47
N ILE A 242 27.97 -6.40 5.07
CA ILE A 242 26.82 -7.10 4.48
C ILE A 242 26.30 -6.40 3.22
N ASN A 243 26.41 -5.05 3.17
CA ASN A 243 25.96 -4.16 2.09
C ASN A 243 24.44 -4.26 1.77
N PHE A 244 23.63 -4.66 2.74
CA PHE A 244 22.20 -4.84 2.57
C PHE A 244 21.46 -3.55 2.19
N ASN A 245 21.98 -2.39 2.58
CA ASN A 245 21.44 -1.07 2.23
C ASN A 245 21.38 -0.79 0.72
N THR A 246 22.12 -1.53 -0.11
CA THR A 246 22.14 -1.40 -1.58
C THR A 246 21.47 -2.58 -2.30
N GLU A 247 20.70 -3.41 -1.62
CA GLU A 247 19.96 -4.52 -2.22
C GLU A 247 18.54 -4.13 -2.62
N VAL A 248 17.89 -4.96 -3.43
CA VAL A 248 16.43 -4.87 -3.63
C VAL A 248 15.76 -5.16 -2.30
N GLN A 249 15.06 -4.17 -1.76
CA GLN A 249 14.45 -4.27 -0.45
C GLN A 249 13.27 -5.23 -0.41
N MET A 250 13.09 -5.94 0.72
CA MET A 250 11.99 -6.88 0.96
C MET A 250 11.91 -7.99 -0.11
N ALA A 251 13.05 -8.52 -0.58
CA ALA A 251 13.06 -9.60 -1.58
C ALA A 251 12.90 -11.00 -0.98
N GLY A 252 12.80 -11.12 0.34
CA GLY A 252 12.47 -12.35 1.09
C GLY A 252 11.22 -12.18 1.93
N LEU A 253 10.56 -13.29 2.26
CA LEU A 253 9.36 -13.36 3.09
C LEU A 253 9.41 -14.59 3.98
N ILE A 254 9.15 -14.41 5.27
CA ILE A 254 8.80 -15.48 6.20
C ILE A 254 7.38 -15.26 6.67
N ILE A 255 6.54 -16.30 6.58
CA ILE A 255 5.15 -16.25 7.01
C ILE A 255 5.05 -16.98 8.34
N GLY A 256 4.77 -16.25 9.41
CA GLY A 256 4.40 -16.77 10.72
C GLY A 256 2.88 -16.89 10.86
N GLU A 257 2.44 -17.34 12.03
CA GLU A 257 0.99 -17.49 12.31
C GLU A 257 0.28 -16.12 12.38
N ASN A 258 0.89 -15.13 13.05
CA ASN A 258 0.29 -13.82 13.31
C ASN A 258 1.16 -12.66 12.82
N PHE A 259 2.21 -12.94 12.07
CA PHE A 259 3.14 -11.93 11.57
C PHE A 259 3.79 -12.37 10.26
N VAL A 260 4.35 -11.41 9.56
CA VAL A 260 5.28 -11.66 8.45
C VAL A 260 6.59 -10.94 8.71
N LEU A 261 7.69 -11.56 8.24
CA LEU A 261 9.04 -10.97 8.30
C LEU A 261 9.55 -10.75 6.88
N SER A 262 10.21 -9.63 6.65
CA SER A 262 10.86 -9.35 5.37
C SER A 262 12.13 -8.54 5.56
N PRO A 263 13.24 -8.84 4.86
CA PRO A 263 14.47 -8.07 4.97
C PRO A 263 14.22 -6.65 4.47
N HIS A 264 14.38 -5.67 5.35
CA HIS A 264 14.12 -4.26 5.10
C HIS A 264 15.17 -3.40 5.80
N PHE A 265 15.95 -2.64 5.02
CA PHE A 265 16.96 -1.77 5.58
C PHE A 265 16.33 -0.59 6.35
N SER A 266 16.84 -0.35 7.54
CA SER A 266 16.45 0.78 8.37
C SER A 266 17.66 1.49 8.96
N SER A 267 17.92 2.72 8.57
CA SER A 267 18.98 3.56 9.12
C SER A 267 18.81 3.85 10.63
N PHE A 268 17.59 3.73 11.15
CA PHE A 268 17.32 3.88 12.59
C PHE A 268 17.99 2.79 13.43
N ILE A 269 18.18 1.60 12.87
CA ILE A 269 18.95 0.54 13.56
C ILE A 269 20.42 0.97 13.73
N ARG A 270 21.02 1.57 12.69
CA ARG A 270 22.38 2.11 12.77
C ARG A 270 22.50 3.16 13.88
N ALA A 271 21.51 4.03 14.03
CA ALA A 271 21.53 5.09 15.05
C ALA A 271 21.50 4.55 16.49
N ASN A 272 21.04 3.33 16.70
CA ASN A 272 20.99 2.67 18.01
C ASN A 272 22.30 1.97 18.40
N ILE A 273 23.29 1.85 17.48
CA ILE A 273 24.55 1.18 17.74
C ILE A 273 25.61 2.22 18.08
N PRO A 274 26.14 2.26 19.33
CA PRO A 274 27.04 3.30 19.80
C PRO A 274 28.52 3.05 19.39
N ASP A 275 28.74 2.79 18.09
CA ASP A 275 30.09 2.65 17.50
C ASP A 275 30.16 3.44 16.19
N ASP A 276 30.97 4.48 16.17
CA ASP A 276 31.13 5.38 15.02
C ASP A 276 31.75 4.70 13.78
N ASN A 277 32.41 3.54 13.96
CA ASN A 277 32.97 2.77 12.83
C ASN A 277 31.91 1.96 12.10
N VAL A 278 30.76 1.70 12.70
CA VAL A 278 29.63 1.02 12.05
C VAL A 278 28.95 1.98 11.08
N THR A 279 28.69 1.53 9.88
CA THR A 279 28.03 2.33 8.82
C THR A 279 26.79 1.61 8.30
N ASP A 280 26.02 2.24 7.45
CA ASP A 280 24.80 1.64 6.88
C ASP A 280 25.03 0.33 6.14
N LYS A 281 26.23 0.15 5.54
CA LYS A 281 26.62 -1.11 4.87
C LYS A 281 26.79 -2.30 5.83
N ASP A 282 26.91 -2.03 7.12
CA ASP A 282 27.13 -3.02 8.16
C ASP A 282 25.86 -3.40 8.92
N ILE A 283 24.70 -3.01 8.41
CA ILE A 283 23.39 -3.25 9.04
C ILE A 283 22.60 -4.28 8.24
N LEU A 284 22.13 -5.32 8.92
CA LEU A 284 21.05 -6.18 8.46
C LEU A 284 19.84 -5.96 9.35
N SER A 285 18.68 -5.72 8.75
CA SER A 285 17.43 -5.54 9.48
C SER A 285 16.24 -6.19 8.78
N ILE A 286 15.25 -6.52 9.57
CA ILE A 286 14.03 -7.23 9.19
C ILE A 286 12.83 -6.39 9.63
N MET A 287 11.92 -6.11 8.73
CA MET A 287 10.60 -5.59 9.06
C MET A 287 9.75 -6.72 9.62
N VAL A 288 9.20 -6.50 10.79
CA VAL A 288 8.21 -7.36 11.45
C VAL A 288 6.87 -6.67 11.30
N LYS A 289 5.94 -7.27 10.58
CA LYS A 289 4.61 -6.73 10.32
C LYS A 289 3.54 -7.70 10.82
N THR A 290 2.45 -7.15 11.38
CA THR A 290 1.31 -7.93 11.86
C THR A 290 0.00 -7.40 11.28
N ALA A 291 -1.02 -8.25 11.22
CA ALA A 291 -2.39 -7.78 11.10
C ALA A 291 -2.83 -7.21 12.46
N ASP A 292 -3.43 -6.04 12.45
CA ASP A 292 -3.96 -5.40 13.65
C ASP A 292 -5.48 -5.46 13.70
N GLU A 293 -6.03 -5.39 14.90
CA GLU A 293 -7.47 -5.22 15.06
C GLU A 293 -7.87 -3.81 14.55
N CYS A 294 -9.01 -3.73 13.83
CA CYS A 294 -9.50 -2.46 13.27
C CYS A 294 -10.00 -1.50 14.37
N LYS A 295 -9.13 -1.23 15.38
CA LYS A 295 -9.43 -0.35 16.51
C LYS A 295 -8.79 1.01 16.31
N GLY A 296 -9.62 2.02 16.16
CA GLY A 296 -9.21 3.39 15.87
C GLY A 296 -10.23 4.09 15.01
N TYR A 297 -9.95 5.31 14.62
CA TYR A 297 -10.85 6.09 13.76
C TYR A 297 -10.09 7.21 13.05
N VAL A 298 -10.71 7.73 11.98
CA VAL A 298 -10.26 8.93 11.28
C VAL A 298 -11.09 10.12 11.76
N THR A 299 -10.42 11.18 12.24
CA THR A 299 -11.08 12.42 12.64
C THR A 299 -11.62 13.19 11.44
N ASP A 300 -12.42 14.23 11.67
CA ASP A 300 -12.95 15.07 10.59
C ASP A 300 -11.86 15.94 9.92
N ASP A 301 -10.74 16.15 10.62
CA ASP A 301 -9.57 16.87 10.10
C ASP A 301 -8.57 15.93 9.37
N GLY A 302 -8.85 14.62 9.31
CA GLY A 302 -8.01 13.63 8.65
C GLY A 302 -6.89 13.04 9.51
N ASP A 303 -6.88 13.38 10.79
CA ASP A 303 -5.99 12.72 11.74
C ASP A 303 -6.46 11.28 12.03
N VAL A 304 -5.51 10.39 12.33
CA VAL A 304 -5.78 8.99 12.62
C VAL A 304 -5.54 8.72 14.10
N VAL A 305 -6.53 8.22 14.80
CA VAL A 305 -6.39 7.74 16.19
C VAL A 305 -6.39 6.23 16.19
N LYS A 306 -5.25 5.62 16.52
CA LYS A 306 -5.12 4.16 16.64
C LYS A 306 -5.12 3.72 18.09
N ILE A 307 -5.85 2.64 18.37
CA ILE A 307 -5.91 1.99 19.67
C ILE A 307 -5.31 0.59 19.52
N ASN A 308 -4.10 0.40 20.06
CA ASN A 308 -3.45 -0.91 20.05
C ASN A 308 -4.10 -1.83 21.07
N THR A 309 -4.41 -3.04 20.65
CA THR A 309 -4.94 -4.08 21.54
C THR A 309 -3.82 -4.93 22.14
N ILE A 310 -4.17 -5.77 23.11
CA ILE A 310 -3.22 -6.73 23.68
C ILE A 310 -2.72 -7.71 22.59
N ASN A 311 -3.59 -8.08 21.63
CA ASN A 311 -3.21 -8.98 20.54
C ASN A 311 -2.23 -8.30 19.58
N ASP A 312 -2.47 -7.02 19.21
CA ASP A 312 -1.54 -6.27 18.35
C ASP A 312 -0.13 -6.26 18.94
N ILE A 313 -0.02 -5.96 20.24
CA ILE A 313 1.27 -5.92 20.94
C ILE A 313 1.89 -7.31 21.04
N ARG A 314 1.10 -8.35 21.34
CA ARG A 314 1.59 -9.73 21.46
C ARG A 314 2.15 -10.23 20.13
N TYR A 315 1.42 -10.09 19.03
CA TYR A 315 1.84 -10.55 17.71
C TYR A 315 3.11 -9.83 17.23
N LEU A 316 3.18 -8.53 17.48
CA LEU A 316 4.38 -7.77 17.15
C LEU A 316 5.61 -8.22 17.97
N ALA A 317 5.42 -8.52 19.27
CA ALA A 317 6.48 -9.04 20.12
C ALA A 317 6.93 -10.46 19.71
N GLU A 318 6.00 -11.35 19.35
CA GLU A 318 6.30 -12.68 18.82
C GLU A 318 7.12 -12.60 17.53
N GLY A 319 6.68 -11.75 16.59
CA GLY A 319 7.41 -11.50 15.34
C GLY A 319 8.79 -10.89 15.57
N ALA A 320 8.92 -9.93 16.51
CA ALA A 320 10.21 -9.31 16.83
C ALA A 320 11.20 -10.31 17.45
N ALA A 321 10.72 -11.19 18.34
CA ALA A 321 11.54 -12.27 18.89
C ALA A 321 12.02 -13.23 17.79
N THR A 322 11.10 -13.64 16.89
CA THR A 322 11.45 -14.51 15.76
C THR A 322 12.46 -13.84 14.81
N ALA A 323 12.30 -12.54 14.54
CA ALA A 323 13.26 -11.77 13.75
C ALA A 323 14.65 -11.75 14.40
N GLY A 324 14.71 -11.63 15.73
CA GLY A 324 15.98 -11.74 16.50
C GLY A 324 16.68 -13.06 16.26
N PHE A 325 15.97 -14.20 16.33
CA PHE A 325 16.54 -15.52 16.04
C PHE A 325 17.02 -15.65 14.58
N VAL A 326 16.26 -15.13 13.63
CA VAL A 326 16.68 -15.13 12.21
C VAL A 326 17.94 -14.29 12.01
N LEU A 327 18.04 -13.12 12.64
CA LEU A 327 19.21 -12.24 12.56
C LEU A 327 20.45 -12.88 13.18
N GLU A 328 20.34 -13.47 14.38
CA GLU A 328 21.45 -14.19 15.02
C GLU A 328 21.91 -15.34 14.13
N LYS A 329 20.99 -16.11 13.58
CA LYS A 329 21.29 -17.22 12.67
C LYS A 329 21.93 -16.75 11.36
N ALA A 330 21.55 -15.56 10.87
CA ALA A 330 22.14 -14.90 9.70
C ALA A 330 23.56 -14.33 9.99
N GLY A 331 24.03 -14.35 11.23
CA GLY A 331 25.37 -13.91 11.63
C GLY A 331 25.46 -12.46 12.14
N VAL A 332 24.33 -11.85 12.48
CA VAL A 332 24.29 -10.54 13.16
C VAL A 332 24.82 -10.70 14.59
N ASP A 333 25.66 -9.77 15.06
CA ASP A 333 26.12 -9.75 16.45
C ASP A 333 24.91 -9.58 17.40
N PRO A 334 24.58 -10.60 18.23
CA PRO A 334 23.41 -10.58 19.08
C PRO A 334 23.42 -9.44 20.13
N ASN A 335 24.60 -8.92 20.49
CA ASN A 335 24.72 -7.80 21.43
C ASN A 335 24.30 -6.46 20.82
N THR A 336 24.12 -6.39 19.50
CA THR A 336 23.74 -5.18 18.76
C THR A 336 22.30 -5.21 18.28
N ILE A 337 21.58 -6.34 18.48
CA ILE A 337 20.21 -6.48 18.04
C ILE A 337 19.31 -5.53 18.83
N GLY A 338 18.59 -4.67 18.09
CA GLY A 338 17.63 -3.74 18.64
C GLY A 338 16.45 -3.54 17.70
N SER A 339 15.47 -2.77 18.12
CA SER A 339 14.29 -2.46 17.32
C SER A 339 14.08 -0.96 17.14
N THR A 340 13.38 -0.60 16.06
CA THR A 340 12.87 0.75 15.86
C THR A 340 11.62 0.99 16.70
N VAL A 341 11.17 2.25 16.72
CA VAL A 341 9.83 2.58 17.16
C VAL A 341 8.77 1.98 16.23
N TYR A 342 7.58 1.84 16.73
CA TYR A 342 6.38 1.39 16.07
C TYR A 342 5.93 2.35 14.96
N ARG A 343 5.46 1.81 13.82
CA ARG A 343 4.97 2.55 12.66
C ARG A 343 3.80 1.82 12.02
N GLY A 344 3.04 2.52 11.15
CA GLY A 344 2.00 1.96 10.30
C GLY A 344 2.34 2.06 8.82
N ALA A 345 1.89 1.09 8.01
CA ALA A 345 2.23 1.04 6.59
C ALA A 345 1.05 1.03 5.64
N HIS A 346 -0.07 0.41 6.00
CA HIS A 346 -1.17 0.15 5.08
C HIS A 346 -2.51 0.56 5.70
N PRO A 347 -2.79 1.87 5.86
CA PRO A 347 -4.09 2.29 6.40
C PRO A 347 -5.23 1.80 5.52
N GLY A 348 -6.27 1.22 6.16
CA GLY A 348 -7.42 0.64 5.47
C GLY A 348 -8.58 0.35 6.40
N GLY A 349 -9.65 -0.26 5.85
CA GLY A 349 -10.83 -0.68 6.62
C GLY A 349 -11.75 0.45 7.08
N THR A 350 -11.68 1.62 6.46
CA THR A 350 -12.44 2.80 6.85
C THR A 350 -13.81 2.91 6.18
N ALA A 351 -14.03 2.16 5.09
CA ALA A 351 -15.29 2.02 4.37
C ALA A 351 -15.54 0.55 3.97
N PRO A 352 -15.55 -0.40 4.96
CA PRO A 352 -15.42 -1.81 4.66
C PRO A 352 -16.62 -2.39 3.92
N ILE A 353 -16.35 -3.41 3.10
CA ILE A 353 -17.36 -4.25 2.44
C ILE A 353 -18.31 -4.83 3.50
N GLY A 354 -19.61 -4.80 3.19
CA GLY A 354 -20.68 -5.27 4.06
C GLY A 354 -21.12 -4.26 5.14
N LYS A 355 -20.47 -3.07 5.21
CA LYS A 355 -20.87 -1.98 6.12
C LYS A 355 -21.15 -0.67 5.36
N ILE A 356 -20.19 -0.20 4.57
CA ILE A 356 -20.29 1.07 3.83
C ILE A 356 -20.50 0.80 2.34
N VAL A 357 -19.88 -0.24 1.80
CA VAL A 357 -20.06 -0.67 0.43
C VAL A 357 -20.54 -2.11 0.36
N ASP A 358 -21.24 -2.44 -0.72
CA ASP A 358 -21.68 -3.79 -1.02
C ASP A 358 -20.56 -4.64 -1.67
N SER A 359 -20.89 -5.86 -2.12
CA SER A 359 -19.94 -6.75 -2.81
C SER A 359 -19.47 -6.23 -4.18
N ASN A 360 -20.14 -5.25 -4.77
CA ASN A 360 -19.71 -4.57 -5.99
C ASN A 360 -18.99 -3.26 -5.70
N LEU A 361 -18.67 -2.99 -4.43
CA LEU A 361 -18.02 -1.78 -3.94
C LEU A 361 -18.88 -0.52 -4.10
N GLU A 362 -20.18 -0.65 -4.28
CA GLU A 362 -21.14 0.45 -4.36
C GLU A 362 -21.65 0.81 -2.96
N THR A 363 -21.82 2.08 -2.71
CA THR A 363 -22.42 2.61 -1.46
C THR A 363 -23.96 2.64 -1.57
N ASP A 364 -24.65 3.11 -0.50
CA ASP A 364 -26.09 3.37 -0.54
C ASP A 364 -26.49 4.53 -1.47
N ILE A 365 -25.54 5.32 -1.96
CA ILE A 365 -25.76 6.31 -3.02
C ILE A 365 -25.49 5.63 -4.35
N GLU A 366 -26.52 5.50 -5.20
CA GLU A 366 -26.43 4.89 -6.53
C GLU A 366 -25.32 5.54 -7.37
N ASN A 367 -24.43 4.72 -7.97
CA ASN A 367 -23.28 5.12 -8.77
C ASN A 367 -22.12 5.79 -7.98
N LEU A 368 -22.10 5.66 -6.66
CA LEU A 368 -20.95 5.99 -5.83
C LEU A 368 -20.23 4.73 -5.38
N TYR A 369 -19.02 4.54 -5.85
CA TYR A 369 -18.17 3.38 -5.54
C TYR A 369 -16.95 3.79 -4.71
N VAL A 370 -16.39 2.84 -3.95
CA VAL A 370 -15.09 3.01 -3.29
C VAL A 370 -14.17 1.87 -3.71
N CYS A 371 -12.96 2.19 -4.18
CA CYS A 371 -12.03 1.18 -4.69
C CYS A 371 -10.58 1.46 -4.29
N ASP A 372 -10.28 1.29 -3.03
CA ASP A 372 -8.94 1.38 -2.42
C ASP A 372 -8.90 0.54 -1.12
N ALA A 373 -7.87 0.73 -0.28
CA ALA A 373 -7.71 -0.02 0.96
C ALA A 373 -8.84 0.21 1.98
N SER A 374 -9.65 1.28 1.85
CA SER A 374 -10.77 1.54 2.76
C SER A 374 -11.80 0.41 2.77
N VAL A 375 -11.99 -0.29 1.64
CA VAL A 375 -13.03 -1.33 1.50
C VAL A 375 -12.65 -2.67 2.13
N LEU A 376 -11.39 -2.88 2.47
CA LEU A 376 -10.94 -4.15 3.06
C LEU A 376 -11.61 -4.38 4.42
N PRO A 377 -12.20 -5.57 4.64
CA PRO A 377 -13.00 -5.82 5.84
C PRO A 377 -12.18 -5.95 7.12
N ILE A 378 -10.93 -6.37 6.99
CA ILE A 378 -9.96 -6.55 8.09
C ILE A 378 -8.54 -6.20 7.64
N SER A 379 -7.63 -6.06 8.61
CA SER A 379 -6.20 -5.87 8.36
C SER A 379 -5.59 -7.09 7.66
N PRO A 380 -4.93 -6.94 6.51
CA PRO A 380 -4.35 -8.07 5.79
C PRO A 380 -3.06 -8.63 6.42
N GLY A 381 -2.35 -7.85 7.25
CA GLY A 381 -1.04 -8.23 7.78
C GLY A 381 0.02 -8.48 6.70
N LYS A 382 -0.34 -8.32 5.44
CA LYS A 382 0.47 -8.52 4.23
C LYS A 382 0.36 -7.30 3.32
N PRO A 383 1.27 -7.13 2.34
CA PRO A 383 1.14 -6.06 1.34
C PRO A 383 -0.20 -6.13 0.59
N PRO A 384 -1.08 -5.09 0.64
CA PRO A 384 -2.43 -5.18 0.10
C PRO A 384 -2.54 -4.79 -1.38
N ILE A 385 -1.48 -4.30 -2.02
CA ILE A 385 -1.52 -3.71 -3.37
C ILE A 385 -2.17 -4.66 -4.37
N LEU A 386 -1.74 -5.93 -4.40
CA LEU A 386 -2.26 -6.91 -5.37
C LEU A 386 -3.76 -7.16 -5.17
N THR A 387 -4.22 -7.23 -3.91
CA THR A 387 -5.65 -7.39 -3.57
C THR A 387 -6.47 -6.17 -4.02
N ILE A 388 -5.94 -4.95 -3.83
CA ILE A 388 -6.59 -3.72 -4.28
C ILE A 388 -6.67 -3.69 -5.82
N LEU A 389 -5.61 -4.12 -6.52
CA LEU A 389 -5.62 -4.25 -7.97
C LEU A 389 -6.67 -5.26 -8.45
N ALA A 390 -6.77 -6.42 -7.79
CA ALA A 390 -7.78 -7.43 -8.13
C ALA A 390 -9.22 -6.93 -7.88
N LEU A 391 -9.47 -6.22 -6.78
CA LEU A 391 -10.75 -5.54 -6.54
C LEU A 391 -11.06 -4.51 -7.63
N SER A 392 -10.06 -3.71 -8.02
CA SER A 392 -10.19 -2.73 -9.09
C SER A 392 -10.52 -3.37 -10.44
N LYS A 393 -9.84 -4.47 -10.78
CA LYS A 393 -10.13 -5.23 -12.01
C LYS A 393 -11.56 -5.77 -12.01
N ARG A 394 -11.98 -6.38 -10.90
CA ARG A 394 -13.33 -6.90 -10.74
C ARG A 394 -14.39 -5.80 -10.89
N LEU A 395 -14.17 -4.62 -10.27
CA LEU A 395 -15.05 -3.47 -10.41
C LEU A 395 -15.06 -2.94 -11.85
N ALA A 396 -13.91 -2.85 -12.52
CA ALA A 396 -13.85 -2.45 -13.92
C ALA A 396 -14.68 -3.37 -14.81
N ASP A 397 -14.58 -4.69 -14.63
CA ASP A 397 -15.35 -5.67 -15.40
C ASP A 397 -16.85 -5.60 -15.12
N TYR A 398 -17.25 -5.20 -13.91
CA TYR A 398 -18.64 -4.91 -13.58
C TYR A 398 -19.12 -3.66 -14.32
N LEU A 399 -18.38 -2.55 -14.24
CA LEU A 399 -18.75 -1.27 -14.85
C LEU A 399 -18.72 -1.26 -16.39
N LYS A 400 -17.93 -2.13 -17.02
CA LYS A 400 -17.93 -2.31 -18.48
C LYS A 400 -19.23 -2.89 -19.02
N LYS A 401 -19.96 -3.65 -18.20
CA LYS A 401 -21.22 -4.32 -18.59
C LYS A 401 -22.45 -3.43 -18.45
N GLU A 402 -22.33 -2.35 -17.68
CA GLU A 402 -23.35 -1.33 -17.54
C GLU A 402 -23.26 -0.26 -18.67
#